data_29580d713667322235e90c24729fe072
#
_entry.id   29580d713667322235e90c24729fe072
#
_cell.length_a   1.000
_cell.length_b   1.000
_cell.length_c   1.000
_cell.angle_alpha   90.00
_cell.angle_beta   90.00
_cell.angle_gamma   90.00
#
_symmetry.space_group_name_H-M   'P 1'
#
loop_
_entity.id
_entity.type
_entity.pdbx_description
1 polymer ?
#
loop_
_entity_poly.entity_id
_entity_poly.type
_entity_poly.pdbx_seq_one_letter_code
_entity_poly.pdbx_strand_id
1 'polypeptide(L)'
;KQVIDAKGNLVTESFVNGHLHLCKVYTLEMAGQAALKEYNDNNMGGAMTSIERAADFKACYDEKWIIENVRKACDLAVKYGNTHIRAFADVDSKARLEGVKGVIRGREEYKDRLDIQVVAFPQDGVAREPGAKELIKQAMDLGADVVGGIPWIEFTEEEELDHVNSMCNYAKEYDKDISMLLDDVGDAEERTLEMLCKKVIEMGWQGRATAQHCRAMELYPENYFRKLVSLLKKAQIGVVSDPHTGPLHARVKDLLKAGVPVALGQDDIADAYY
;
A
#
# COMPACT_ATOMS: atom_id res chain seq x y z
N LYS A 1 -3.01 2.81 -39.86
CA LYS A 1 -1.93 2.61 -38.88
C LYS A 1 -1.40 3.99 -38.53
N GLN A 2 -1.38 4.31 -37.25
CA GLN A 2 -0.75 5.53 -36.76
C GLN A 2 0.78 5.27 -36.67
N VAL A 3 1.58 6.19 -37.16
CA VAL A 3 3.03 6.15 -37.06
C VAL A 3 3.47 7.32 -36.17
N ILE A 4 4.27 7.02 -35.17
CA ILE A 4 4.86 8.02 -34.26
C ILE A 4 6.36 8.04 -34.55
N ASP A 5 6.88 9.19 -34.97
CA ASP A 5 8.31 9.40 -35.14
C ASP A 5 8.95 9.79 -33.80
N ALA A 6 9.76 8.90 -33.27
CA ALA A 6 10.47 9.14 -32.00
C ALA A 6 11.67 10.11 -32.15
N LYS A 7 12.00 10.58 -33.36
CA LYS A 7 13.09 11.54 -33.63
C LYS A 7 14.43 11.13 -33.00
N GLY A 8 14.72 9.82 -33.00
CA GLY A 8 15.93 9.27 -32.39
C GLY A 8 15.92 9.17 -30.86
N ASN A 9 14.81 9.50 -30.19
CA ASN A 9 14.68 9.32 -28.75
C ASN A 9 14.44 7.85 -28.38
N LEU A 10 14.84 7.49 -27.17
CA LEU A 10 14.54 6.18 -26.59
C LEU A 10 13.03 6.02 -26.39
N VAL A 11 12.51 4.89 -26.84
CA VAL A 11 11.10 4.49 -26.57
C VAL A 11 11.15 3.28 -25.63
N THR A 12 10.46 3.38 -24.52
CA THR A 12 10.34 2.31 -23.52
C THR A 12 8.88 2.07 -23.19
N GLU A 13 8.61 1.01 -22.43
CA GLU A 13 7.34 0.84 -21.74
C GLU A 13 7.17 1.95 -20.70
N SER A 14 5.91 2.28 -20.38
CA SER A 14 5.59 3.23 -19.31
C SER A 14 5.89 2.65 -17.94
N PHE A 15 6.01 3.52 -16.93
CA PHE A 15 6.19 3.10 -15.55
C PHE A 15 4.86 2.82 -14.85
N VAL A 16 4.93 1.88 -13.91
CA VAL A 16 3.83 1.54 -12.99
C VAL A 16 4.32 1.82 -11.58
N ASN A 17 3.59 2.63 -10.83
CA ASN A 17 3.80 2.82 -9.40
C ASN A 17 2.90 1.84 -8.63
N GLY A 18 3.48 0.76 -8.11
CA GLY A 18 2.76 -0.34 -7.45
C GLY A 18 2.25 0.01 -6.05
N HIS A 19 2.71 1.13 -5.46
CA HIS A 19 2.36 1.55 -4.11
C HIS A 19 2.58 3.06 -3.92
N LEU A 20 1.51 3.77 -3.56
CA LEU A 20 1.60 5.18 -3.18
C LEU A 20 0.43 5.52 -2.24
N HIS A 21 0.73 6.11 -1.09
CA HIS A 21 -0.27 6.67 -0.18
C HIS A 21 -0.80 8.01 -0.71
N LEU A 22 -1.57 7.96 -1.78
CA LEU A 22 -1.95 9.14 -2.56
C LEU A 22 -2.87 10.11 -1.79
N CYS A 23 -3.61 9.66 -0.77
CA CYS A 23 -4.47 10.52 0.04
C CYS A 23 -3.71 11.45 0.99
N LYS A 24 -2.44 11.15 1.31
CA LYS A 24 -1.63 11.88 2.29
C LYS A 24 -0.35 12.50 1.72
N VAL A 25 -0.18 12.48 0.40
CA VAL A 25 0.95 13.17 -0.24
C VAL A 25 1.00 14.65 0.18
N TYR A 26 2.20 15.17 0.43
CA TYR A 26 2.49 16.54 0.88
C TYR A 26 1.91 16.92 2.26
N THR A 27 1.45 15.97 3.07
CA THR A 27 0.96 16.26 4.44
C THR A 27 2.08 16.72 5.38
N LEU A 28 3.34 16.44 5.05
CA LEU A 28 4.49 16.94 5.79
C LEU A 28 4.52 18.48 5.82
N GLU A 29 4.02 19.14 4.79
CA GLU A 29 3.88 20.61 4.76
C GLU A 29 2.89 21.15 5.81
N MET A 30 1.97 20.29 6.27
CA MET A 30 0.99 20.59 7.34
C MET A 30 1.58 20.34 8.73
N ALA A 31 2.64 19.52 8.83
CA ALA A 31 3.34 19.25 10.07
C ALA A 31 4.22 20.44 10.44
N GLY A 32 4.03 21.01 11.62
CA GLY A 32 4.89 22.10 12.12
C GLY A 32 6.36 21.67 12.24
N GLN A 33 7.29 22.64 12.41
CA GLN A 33 8.73 22.41 12.50
C GLN A 33 9.16 21.38 13.57
N ALA A 34 8.35 21.16 14.60
CA ALA A 34 8.62 20.16 15.64
C ALA A 34 8.53 18.72 15.10
N ALA A 35 7.55 18.45 14.25
CA ALA A 35 7.38 17.12 13.62
C ALA A 35 8.49 16.84 12.60
N LEU A 36 8.96 17.86 11.86
CA LEU A 36 10.08 17.74 10.92
C LEU A 36 11.39 17.32 11.60
N LYS A 37 11.63 17.75 12.85
CA LYS A 37 12.84 17.41 13.58
C LYS A 37 12.86 15.94 14.02
N GLU A 38 11.71 15.38 14.39
CA GLU A 38 11.56 13.99 14.80
C GLU A 38 11.53 13.03 13.61
N TYR A 39 11.08 13.47 12.45
CA TYR A 39 11.12 12.74 11.18
C TYR A 39 12.54 12.30 10.77
N ASN A 40 13.53 13.13 11.09
CA ASN A 40 14.95 12.84 10.74
C ASN A 40 15.65 11.82 11.65
N ASP A 41 15.01 11.36 12.71
CA ASP A 41 15.63 10.43 13.68
C ASP A 41 15.46 8.94 13.32
N ASN A 42 15.24 8.62 12.05
CA ASN A 42 15.22 7.31 11.38
C ASN A 42 15.45 6.08 12.28
N ASN A 43 14.46 5.71 13.09
CA ASN A 43 14.52 4.51 13.90
C ASN A 43 13.30 3.63 13.61
N MET A 44 13.52 2.42 13.06
CA MET A 44 12.45 1.44 12.78
C MET A 44 11.58 1.13 14.01
N GLY A 45 12.12 1.24 15.23
CA GLY A 45 11.34 1.17 16.47
C GLY A 45 10.38 2.36 16.66
N GLY A 46 10.51 3.41 15.87
CA GLY A 46 9.64 4.57 15.86
C GLY A 46 8.43 4.46 14.91
N ALA A 47 8.35 3.42 14.07
CA ALA A 47 7.27 3.31 13.06
C ALA A 47 5.87 3.34 13.69
N MET A 48 5.64 2.59 14.77
CA MET A 48 4.37 2.62 15.52
C MET A 48 4.09 4.01 16.10
N THR A 49 5.10 4.65 16.69
CA THR A 49 4.98 6.00 17.26
C THR A 49 4.71 7.04 16.17
N SER A 50 5.31 6.90 15.00
CA SER A 50 5.07 7.78 13.85
C SER A 50 3.64 7.64 13.32
N ILE A 51 3.11 6.42 13.22
CA ILE A 51 1.73 6.14 12.84
C ILE A 51 0.76 6.77 13.85
N GLU A 52 1.00 6.59 15.16
CA GLU A 52 0.16 7.16 16.22
C GLU A 52 0.15 8.70 16.20
N ARG A 53 1.29 9.33 15.97
CA ARG A 53 1.41 10.81 15.85
C ARG A 53 0.78 11.34 14.57
N ALA A 54 0.99 10.65 13.45
CA ALA A 54 0.39 11.01 12.19
C ALA A 54 -1.15 10.87 12.21
N ALA A 55 -1.70 10.04 13.09
CA ALA A 55 -3.13 9.92 13.30
C ALA A 55 -3.81 11.26 13.67
N ASP A 56 -3.09 12.20 14.29
CA ASP A 56 -3.64 13.53 14.59
C ASP A 56 -3.86 14.36 13.32
N PHE A 57 -3.06 14.17 12.27
CA PHE A 57 -3.27 14.84 10.97
C PHE A 57 -4.49 14.32 10.23
N LYS A 58 -4.87 13.05 10.45
CA LYS A 58 -6.06 12.46 9.83
C LYS A 58 -7.36 13.16 10.23
N ALA A 59 -7.41 13.71 11.45
CA ALA A 59 -8.56 14.50 11.88
C ALA A 59 -8.79 15.76 11.02
N CYS A 60 -7.75 16.22 10.32
CA CYS A 60 -7.78 17.36 9.40
C CYS A 60 -8.05 16.96 7.94
N TYR A 61 -8.27 15.67 7.65
CA TYR A 61 -8.55 15.23 6.28
C TYR A 61 -9.83 15.90 5.75
N ASP A 62 -9.69 16.53 4.59
CA ASP A 62 -10.78 17.18 3.84
C ASP A 62 -10.54 16.90 2.34
N GLU A 63 -11.56 16.39 1.66
CA GLU A 63 -11.51 16.07 0.23
C GLU A 63 -10.92 17.21 -0.60
N LYS A 64 -11.17 18.48 -0.23
CA LYS A 64 -10.76 19.65 -1.02
C LYS A 64 -9.25 19.81 -1.11
N TRP A 65 -8.52 19.74 0.04
CA TRP A 65 -7.07 19.85 -0.02
C TRP A 65 -6.42 18.56 -0.51
N ILE A 66 -7.04 17.40 -0.18
CA ILE A 66 -6.56 16.10 -0.66
C ILE A 66 -6.54 16.08 -2.19
N ILE A 67 -7.63 16.47 -2.85
CA ILE A 67 -7.66 16.49 -4.33
C ILE A 67 -6.64 17.46 -4.94
N GLU A 68 -6.36 18.59 -4.30
CA GLU A 68 -5.32 19.50 -4.77
C GLU A 68 -3.93 18.84 -4.73
N ASN A 69 -3.61 18.12 -3.67
CA ASN A 69 -2.35 17.40 -3.52
C ASN A 69 -2.29 16.19 -4.47
N VAL A 70 -3.39 15.46 -4.63
CA VAL A 70 -3.51 14.36 -5.61
C VAL A 70 -3.20 14.87 -7.02
N ARG A 71 -3.73 16.03 -7.42
CA ARG A 71 -3.43 16.62 -8.74
C ARG A 71 -1.93 16.90 -8.92
N LYS A 72 -1.27 17.48 -7.91
CA LYS A 72 0.19 17.73 -7.96
C LYS A 72 0.97 16.42 -8.16
N ALA A 73 0.63 15.37 -7.40
CA ALA A 73 1.28 14.06 -7.50
C ALA A 73 1.01 13.40 -8.86
N CYS A 74 -0.23 13.43 -9.34
CA CYS A 74 -0.60 12.89 -10.65
C CYS A 74 0.08 13.62 -11.81
N ASP A 75 0.19 14.96 -11.76
CA ASP A 75 0.94 15.72 -12.77
C ASP A 75 2.42 15.34 -12.81
N LEU A 76 3.05 15.11 -11.64
CA LEU A 76 4.41 14.59 -11.58
C LEU A 76 4.52 13.17 -12.14
N ALA A 77 3.57 12.29 -11.80
CA ALA A 77 3.54 10.92 -12.30
C ALA A 77 3.47 10.90 -13.83
N VAL A 78 2.56 11.67 -14.42
CA VAL A 78 2.46 11.82 -15.90
C VAL A 78 3.74 12.38 -16.49
N LYS A 79 4.30 13.44 -15.88
CA LYS A 79 5.55 14.08 -16.32
C LYS A 79 6.71 13.09 -16.38
N TYR A 80 6.77 12.15 -15.44
CA TYR A 80 7.84 11.15 -15.35
C TYR A 80 7.48 9.81 -15.98
N GLY A 81 6.42 9.75 -16.78
CA GLY A 81 6.09 8.59 -17.62
C GLY A 81 5.37 7.46 -16.90
N ASN A 82 4.77 7.69 -15.73
CA ASN A 82 3.86 6.75 -15.14
C ASN A 82 2.52 6.77 -15.87
N THR A 83 1.93 5.60 -16.05
CA THR A 83 0.56 5.44 -16.60
C THR A 83 -0.36 4.71 -15.64
N HIS A 84 0.17 4.08 -14.59
CA HIS A 84 -0.60 3.33 -13.61
C HIS A 84 -0.11 3.64 -12.20
N ILE A 85 -1.05 3.82 -11.26
CA ILE A 85 -0.77 4.02 -9.84
C ILE A 85 -1.72 3.13 -9.03
N ARG A 86 -1.18 2.34 -8.09
CA ARG A 86 -1.96 1.74 -7.03
C ARG A 86 -1.94 2.68 -5.83
N ALA A 87 -3.07 3.34 -5.60
CA ALA A 87 -3.21 4.44 -4.66
C ALA A 87 -3.89 3.98 -3.37
N PHE A 88 -3.15 3.97 -2.27
CA PHE A 88 -3.67 3.68 -0.94
C PHE A 88 -4.36 4.92 -0.39
N ALA A 89 -5.59 4.75 0.11
CA ALA A 89 -6.39 5.79 0.70
C ALA A 89 -6.85 5.36 2.10
N ASP A 90 -6.42 6.11 3.11
CA ASP A 90 -6.67 5.81 4.52
C ASP A 90 -8.17 5.77 4.83
N VAL A 91 -8.56 4.76 5.60
CA VAL A 91 -9.93 4.51 6.06
C VAL A 91 -9.90 4.16 7.53
N ASP A 92 -10.27 5.11 8.38
CA ASP A 92 -10.34 4.96 9.84
C ASP A 92 -11.31 6.00 10.42
N SER A 93 -11.52 5.98 11.74
CA SER A 93 -12.47 6.88 12.41
C SER A 93 -12.10 8.37 12.32
N LYS A 94 -10.81 8.70 12.15
CA LYS A 94 -10.29 10.07 12.03
C LYS A 94 -10.31 10.55 10.58
N ALA A 95 -9.68 9.79 9.67
CA ALA A 95 -9.67 10.06 8.23
C ALA A 95 -11.08 9.94 7.62
N ARG A 96 -11.93 9.13 8.22
CA ARG A 96 -13.25 8.77 7.69
C ARG A 96 -13.13 8.22 6.27
N LEU A 97 -13.77 8.84 5.30
CA LEU A 97 -13.73 8.48 3.88
C LEU A 97 -13.19 9.62 3.01
N GLU A 98 -12.64 10.68 3.63
CA GLU A 98 -12.19 11.87 2.90
C GLU A 98 -11.03 11.54 1.95
N GLY A 99 -10.08 10.69 2.40
CA GLY A 99 -8.99 10.19 1.56
C GLY A 99 -9.50 9.43 0.34
N VAL A 100 -10.44 8.50 0.55
CA VAL A 100 -11.04 7.70 -0.53
C VAL A 100 -11.75 8.60 -1.55
N LYS A 101 -12.57 9.56 -1.09
CA LYS A 101 -13.28 10.52 -1.95
C LYS A 101 -12.30 11.34 -2.80
N GLY A 102 -11.26 11.90 -2.17
CA GLY A 102 -10.25 12.69 -2.86
C GLY A 102 -9.50 11.90 -3.92
N VAL A 103 -9.10 10.65 -3.63
CA VAL A 103 -8.38 9.79 -4.58
C VAL A 103 -9.30 9.32 -5.71
N ILE A 104 -10.56 8.92 -5.43
CA ILE A 104 -11.56 8.57 -6.47
C ILE A 104 -11.78 9.75 -7.40
N ARG A 105 -11.91 10.96 -6.87
CA ARG A 105 -12.04 12.17 -7.69
C ARG A 105 -10.82 12.40 -8.57
N GLY A 106 -9.61 12.20 -8.02
CA GLY A 106 -8.37 12.25 -8.80
C GLY A 106 -8.35 11.22 -9.93
N ARG A 107 -8.77 9.97 -9.66
CA ARG A 107 -8.92 8.92 -10.67
C ARG A 107 -9.80 9.37 -11.84
N GLU A 108 -10.95 9.96 -11.57
CA GLU A 108 -11.86 10.43 -12.63
C GLU A 108 -11.28 11.61 -13.43
N GLU A 109 -10.60 12.54 -12.78
CA GLU A 109 -9.98 13.69 -13.44
C GLU A 109 -8.78 13.30 -14.33
N TYR A 110 -8.07 12.22 -13.99
CA TYR A 110 -6.87 11.79 -14.70
C TYR A 110 -7.05 10.55 -15.60
N LYS A 111 -8.25 10.00 -15.71
CA LYS A 111 -8.54 8.74 -16.39
C LYS A 111 -8.04 8.61 -17.84
N ASP A 112 -7.86 9.73 -18.54
CA ASP A 112 -7.32 9.74 -19.91
C ASP A 112 -5.78 9.65 -19.95
N ARG A 113 -5.10 9.77 -18.81
CA ARG A 113 -3.63 9.83 -18.70
C ARG A 113 -3.06 8.84 -17.69
N LEU A 114 -3.79 8.54 -16.62
CA LEU A 114 -3.40 7.64 -15.54
C LEU A 114 -4.54 6.67 -15.23
N ASP A 115 -4.20 5.40 -15.13
CA ASP A 115 -5.05 4.39 -14.51
C ASP A 115 -4.73 4.33 -13.02
N ILE A 116 -5.66 4.74 -12.16
CA ILE A 116 -5.48 4.80 -10.71
C ILE A 116 -6.40 3.77 -10.07
N GLN A 117 -5.81 2.73 -9.48
CA GLN A 117 -6.51 1.76 -8.65
C GLN A 117 -6.56 2.26 -7.20
N VAL A 118 -7.76 2.48 -6.67
CA VAL A 118 -7.96 2.98 -5.30
C VAL A 118 -8.05 1.81 -4.33
N VAL A 119 -7.13 1.77 -3.36
CA VAL A 119 -7.11 0.78 -2.28
C VAL A 119 -7.78 1.38 -1.05
N ALA A 120 -8.86 0.77 -0.55
CA ALA A 120 -9.44 1.11 0.75
C ALA A 120 -8.52 0.57 1.85
N PHE A 121 -7.82 1.44 2.58
CA PHE A 121 -6.69 1.06 3.42
C PHE A 121 -6.89 1.40 4.89
N PRO A 122 -7.00 0.38 5.78
CA PRO A 122 -7.15 0.58 7.22
C PRO A 122 -5.78 0.82 7.90
N GLN A 123 -5.17 2.00 7.68
CA GLN A 123 -3.82 2.34 8.14
C GLN A 123 -3.58 2.10 9.64
N ASP A 124 -4.60 2.28 10.49
CA ASP A 124 -4.48 2.14 11.94
C ASP A 124 -4.91 0.75 12.45
N GLY A 125 -5.12 -0.22 11.53
CA GLY A 125 -5.58 -1.55 11.86
C GLY A 125 -7.10 -1.70 11.84
N VAL A 126 -7.61 -2.87 12.16
CA VAL A 126 -9.06 -3.16 12.22
C VAL A 126 -9.50 -3.67 13.58
N ALA A 127 -8.60 -4.24 14.38
CA ALA A 127 -8.84 -4.55 15.80
C ALA A 127 -8.44 -3.34 16.65
N ARG A 128 -7.32 -2.70 16.36
CA ARG A 128 -6.87 -1.47 17.03
C ARG A 128 -7.79 -0.28 16.81
N GLU A 129 -8.46 -0.20 15.66
CA GLU A 129 -9.33 0.91 15.29
C GLU A 129 -10.79 0.46 15.17
N PRO A 130 -11.59 0.55 16.25
CA PRO A 130 -12.99 0.15 16.24
C PRO A 130 -13.82 0.90 15.20
N GLY A 131 -14.55 0.15 14.36
CA GLY A 131 -15.35 0.71 13.28
C GLY A 131 -14.65 0.76 11.91
N ALA A 132 -13.33 0.51 11.84
CA ALA A 132 -12.60 0.49 10.57
C ALA A 132 -13.18 -0.54 9.57
N LYS A 133 -13.58 -1.71 10.04
CA LYS A 133 -14.20 -2.76 9.20
C LYS A 133 -15.45 -2.26 8.47
N GLU A 134 -16.31 -1.50 9.15
CA GLU A 134 -17.51 -0.91 8.53
C GLU A 134 -17.16 0.20 7.54
N LEU A 135 -16.17 1.03 7.87
CA LEU A 135 -15.70 2.08 6.98
C LEU A 135 -15.04 1.52 5.71
N ILE A 136 -14.34 0.39 5.79
CA ILE A 136 -13.83 -0.31 4.59
C ILE A 136 -14.98 -0.70 3.66
N LYS A 137 -16.07 -1.26 4.17
CA LYS A 137 -17.24 -1.57 3.35
C LYS A 137 -17.81 -0.32 2.67
N GLN A 138 -17.97 0.77 3.43
CA GLN A 138 -18.42 2.04 2.87
C GLN A 138 -17.47 2.58 1.80
N ALA A 139 -16.15 2.41 1.95
CA ALA A 139 -15.17 2.79 0.94
C ALA A 139 -15.33 1.94 -0.34
N MET A 140 -15.61 0.65 -0.20
CA MET A 140 -15.91 -0.24 -1.35
C MET A 140 -17.20 0.18 -2.05
N ASP A 141 -18.25 0.53 -1.29
CA ASP A 141 -19.53 1.04 -1.83
C ASP A 141 -19.37 2.37 -2.57
N LEU A 142 -18.41 3.23 -2.13
CA LEU A 142 -18.03 4.46 -2.86
C LEU A 142 -17.28 4.19 -4.16
N GLY A 143 -16.83 2.97 -4.40
CA GLY A 143 -16.16 2.57 -5.64
C GLY A 143 -14.63 2.44 -5.52
N ALA A 144 -14.09 2.11 -4.35
CA ALA A 144 -12.71 1.65 -4.24
C ALA A 144 -12.52 0.34 -5.04
N ASP A 145 -11.33 0.16 -5.60
CA ASP A 145 -11.05 -0.92 -6.54
C ASP A 145 -10.45 -2.16 -5.87
N VAL A 146 -9.77 -1.98 -4.74
CA VAL A 146 -8.96 -2.99 -4.06
C VAL A 146 -9.20 -2.92 -2.56
N VAL A 147 -9.29 -4.07 -1.88
CA VAL A 147 -9.35 -4.14 -0.43
C VAL A 147 -7.92 -4.13 0.13
N GLY A 148 -7.62 -3.15 0.97
CA GLY A 148 -6.35 -3.00 1.65
C GLY A 148 -6.25 -3.79 2.95
N GLY A 149 -5.07 -3.78 3.57
CA GLY A 149 -4.82 -4.34 4.91
C GLY A 149 -3.41 -4.06 5.38
N ILE A 150 -3.25 -4.08 6.71
CA ILE A 150 -1.98 -3.90 7.42
C ILE A 150 -1.98 -4.75 8.70
N PRO A 151 -2.02 -6.09 8.60
CA PRO A 151 -2.22 -6.94 9.76
C PRO A 151 -1.10 -6.85 10.80
N TRP A 152 0.15 -6.67 10.42
CA TRP A 152 1.29 -6.61 11.33
C TRP A 152 1.23 -5.48 12.39
N ILE A 153 0.30 -4.51 12.23
CA ILE A 153 0.12 -3.42 13.20
C ILE A 153 -0.76 -3.83 14.39
N GLU A 154 -1.51 -4.91 14.29
CA GLU A 154 -2.41 -5.37 15.35
C GLU A 154 -1.63 -5.77 16.61
N PHE A 155 -2.32 -5.96 17.74
CA PHE A 155 -1.63 -6.22 19.02
C PHE A 155 -1.21 -7.68 19.20
N THR A 156 -1.86 -8.61 18.53
CA THR A 156 -1.66 -10.07 18.71
C THR A 156 -1.75 -10.81 17.38
N GLU A 157 -1.09 -11.97 17.29
CA GLU A 157 -1.19 -12.85 16.12
C GLU A 157 -2.63 -13.28 15.80
N GLU A 158 -3.49 -13.40 16.81
CA GLU A 158 -4.91 -13.71 16.62
C GLU A 158 -5.63 -12.55 15.91
N GLU A 159 -5.34 -11.32 16.29
CA GLU A 159 -5.88 -10.11 15.66
C GLU A 159 -5.32 -9.90 14.25
N GLU A 160 -4.03 -10.19 14.02
CA GLU A 160 -3.42 -10.18 12.68
C GLU A 160 -4.14 -11.17 11.74
N LEU A 161 -4.38 -12.38 12.23
CA LEU A 161 -5.11 -13.40 11.48
C LEU A 161 -6.57 -12.99 11.22
N ASP A 162 -7.23 -12.37 12.20
CA ASP A 162 -8.60 -11.83 12.02
C ASP A 162 -8.62 -10.69 11.02
N HIS A 163 -7.60 -9.81 11.01
CA HIS A 163 -7.42 -8.76 10.02
C HIS A 163 -7.34 -9.35 8.61
N VAL A 164 -6.42 -10.28 8.38
CA VAL A 164 -6.27 -10.98 7.09
C VAL A 164 -7.59 -11.64 6.67
N ASN A 165 -8.23 -12.38 7.57
CA ASN A 165 -9.48 -13.06 7.28
C ASN A 165 -10.63 -12.10 6.93
N SER A 166 -10.77 -11.01 7.68
CA SER A 166 -11.81 -10.02 7.48
C SER A 166 -11.68 -9.33 6.13
N MET A 167 -10.47 -8.85 5.79
CA MET A 167 -10.21 -8.16 4.51
C MET A 167 -10.35 -9.12 3.32
N CYS A 168 -9.88 -10.35 3.44
CA CYS A 168 -10.08 -11.37 2.41
C CYS A 168 -11.57 -11.70 2.18
N ASN A 169 -12.37 -11.75 3.24
CA ASN A 169 -13.81 -11.98 3.13
C ASN A 169 -14.50 -10.81 2.43
N TYR A 170 -14.11 -9.55 2.72
CA TYR A 170 -14.63 -8.39 2.00
C TYR A 170 -14.22 -8.39 0.53
N ALA A 171 -12.97 -8.72 0.21
CA ALA A 171 -12.54 -8.85 -1.17
C ALA A 171 -13.40 -9.87 -1.94
N LYS A 172 -13.78 -10.98 -1.30
CA LYS A 172 -14.68 -11.97 -1.87
C LYS A 172 -16.12 -11.46 -2.00
N GLU A 173 -16.63 -10.76 -0.98
CA GLU A 173 -17.99 -10.18 -0.96
C GLU A 173 -18.16 -9.17 -2.10
N TYR A 174 -17.17 -8.33 -2.35
CA TYR A 174 -17.19 -7.29 -3.38
C TYR A 174 -16.59 -7.72 -4.73
N ASP A 175 -16.12 -8.96 -4.86
CA ASP A 175 -15.37 -9.47 -6.03
C ASP A 175 -14.18 -8.57 -6.42
N LYS A 176 -13.36 -8.20 -5.44
CA LYS A 176 -12.22 -7.30 -5.59
C LYS A 176 -10.90 -7.98 -5.29
N ASP A 177 -9.82 -7.37 -5.77
CA ASP A 177 -8.46 -7.79 -5.45
C ASP A 177 -8.05 -7.33 -4.05
N ILE A 178 -6.94 -7.89 -3.56
CA ILE A 178 -6.37 -7.64 -2.23
C ILE A 178 -5.00 -7.01 -2.39
N SER A 179 -4.70 -6.01 -1.56
CA SER A 179 -3.36 -5.44 -1.46
C SER A 179 -3.05 -5.08 -0.02
N MET A 180 -2.10 -5.78 0.61
CA MET A 180 -1.80 -5.59 2.04
C MET A 180 -0.33 -5.28 2.26
N LEU A 181 -0.05 -4.39 3.24
CA LEU A 181 1.28 -4.20 3.83
C LEU A 181 1.53 -5.37 4.79
N LEU A 182 2.54 -6.16 4.50
CA LEU A 182 2.80 -7.44 5.16
C LEU A 182 4.26 -7.53 5.60
N ASP A 183 4.49 -8.09 6.80
CA ASP A 183 5.83 -8.28 7.32
C ASP A 183 6.69 -7.00 7.17
N ASP A 184 6.06 -5.84 7.42
CA ASP A 184 6.63 -4.53 7.15
C ASP A 184 7.32 -3.93 8.37
N VAL A 185 8.11 -4.73 9.03
CA VAL A 185 8.80 -4.44 10.27
C VAL A 185 10.18 -5.12 10.28
N GLY A 186 11.06 -4.66 11.16
CA GLY A 186 12.41 -5.23 11.31
C GLY A 186 12.45 -6.47 12.21
N ASP A 187 11.47 -7.37 12.11
CA ASP A 187 11.37 -8.57 12.94
C ASP A 187 11.36 -9.83 12.08
N ALA A 188 12.34 -10.73 12.32
CA ALA A 188 12.43 -12.00 11.61
C ALA A 188 11.34 -13.02 11.99
N GLU A 189 10.56 -12.76 13.03
CA GLU A 189 9.47 -13.66 13.48
C GLU A 189 8.10 -13.25 12.89
N GLU A 190 8.00 -12.13 12.18
CA GLU A 190 6.77 -11.68 11.52
C GLU A 190 6.28 -12.66 10.45
N ARG A 191 4.95 -12.92 10.37
CA ARG A 191 4.37 -13.98 9.53
C ARG A 191 3.08 -13.62 8.81
N THR A 192 2.72 -12.35 8.72
CA THR A 192 1.45 -11.92 8.11
C THR A 192 1.38 -12.25 6.61
N LEU A 193 2.53 -12.26 5.91
CA LEU A 193 2.60 -12.71 4.51
C LEU A 193 2.25 -14.21 4.36
N GLU A 194 2.73 -15.05 5.28
CA GLU A 194 2.36 -16.46 5.30
C GLU A 194 0.86 -16.64 5.51
N MET A 195 0.27 -15.86 6.44
CA MET A 195 -1.18 -15.86 6.72
C MET A 195 -1.99 -15.51 5.47
N LEU A 196 -1.63 -14.44 4.76
CA LEU A 196 -2.29 -14.06 3.51
C LEU A 196 -2.17 -15.15 2.45
N CYS A 197 -0.98 -15.70 2.23
CA CYS A 197 -0.77 -16.76 1.25
C CYS A 197 -1.69 -17.96 1.50
N LYS A 198 -1.77 -18.42 2.75
CA LYS A 198 -2.65 -19.52 3.15
C LYS A 198 -4.10 -19.20 2.87
N LYS A 199 -4.55 -18.02 3.30
CA LYS A 199 -5.95 -17.58 3.12
C LYS A 199 -6.33 -17.47 1.65
N VAL A 200 -5.49 -16.89 0.80
CA VAL A 200 -5.71 -16.77 -0.66
C VAL A 200 -5.86 -18.15 -1.32
N ILE A 201 -5.03 -19.13 -0.92
CA ILE A 201 -5.14 -20.50 -1.44
C ILE A 201 -6.45 -21.15 -0.99
N GLU A 202 -6.79 -21.04 0.30
CA GLU A 202 -8.00 -21.62 0.88
C GLU A 202 -9.29 -21.11 0.24
N MET A 203 -9.33 -19.82 -0.07
CA MET A 203 -10.53 -19.19 -0.66
C MET A 203 -10.58 -19.28 -2.19
N GLY A 204 -9.56 -19.83 -2.85
CA GLY A 204 -9.48 -19.92 -4.30
C GLY A 204 -9.25 -18.60 -5.01
N TRP A 205 -8.48 -17.67 -4.39
CA TRP A 205 -8.27 -16.28 -4.84
C TRP A 205 -6.89 -16.04 -5.44
N GLN A 206 -6.24 -17.10 -5.95
CA GLN A 206 -4.89 -17.04 -6.51
C GLN A 206 -4.81 -16.03 -7.66
N GLY A 207 -3.73 -15.23 -7.66
CA GLY A 207 -3.49 -14.19 -8.66
C GLY A 207 -4.25 -12.89 -8.43
N ARG A 208 -5.04 -12.79 -7.35
CA ARG A 208 -5.84 -11.61 -7.00
C ARG A 208 -5.38 -10.93 -5.70
N ALA A 209 -4.16 -11.21 -5.26
CA ALA A 209 -3.57 -10.58 -4.09
C ALA A 209 -2.14 -10.10 -4.38
N THR A 210 -1.75 -9.00 -3.75
CA THR A 210 -0.41 -8.41 -3.83
C THR A 210 0.09 -8.10 -2.43
N ALA A 211 1.33 -8.44 -2.15
CA ALA A 211 2.01 -8.15 -0.91
C ALA A 211 2.87 -6.89 -1.06
N GLN A 212 2.71 -5.94 -0.15
CA GLN A 212 3.44 -4.68 -0.14
C GLN A 212 4.58 -4.76 0.88
N HIS A 213 5.70 -4.10 0.63
CA HIS A 213 6.92 -3.97 1.44
C HIS A 213 7.64 -5.30 1.72
N CYS A 214 7.13 -6.13 2.62
CA CYS A 214 7.72 -7.39 3.04
C CYS A 214 9.18 -7.23 3.54
N ARG A 215 9.47 -6.18 4.31
CA ARG A 215 10.83 -5.81 4.75
C ARG A 215 11.47 -6.86 5.64
N ALA A 216 10.70 -7.52 6.53
CA ALA A 216 11.19 -8.58 7.39
C ALA A 216 11.81 -9.75 6.60
N MET A 217 11.46 -9.89 5.33
CA MET A 217 11.98 -10.93 4.45
C MET A 217 13.51 -10.91 4.34
N GLU A 218 14.15 -9.74 4.46
CA GLU A 218 15.61 -9.60 4.47
C GLU A 218 16.26 -10.34 5.65
N LEU A 219 15.53 -10.46 6.77
CA LEU A 219 16.01 -11.07 8.01
C LEU A 219 15.64 -12.57 8.12
N TYR A 220 14.85 -13.11 7.19
CA TYR A 220 14.37 -14.48 7.31
C TYR A 220 15.47 -15.52 7.18
N PRO A 221 15.47 -16.55 8.06
CA PRO A 221 16.31 -17.72 7.86
C PRO A 221 16.08 -18.36 6.50
N GLU A 222 17.16 -18.75 5.83
CA GLU A 222 17.11 -19.24 4.43
C GLU A 222 16.09 -20.40 4.22
N ASN A 223 15.99 -21.32 5.17
CA ASN A 223 15.04 -22.43 5.09
C ASN A 223 13.58 -21.97 5.12
N TYR A 224 13.28 -20.95 5.94
CA TYR A 224 11.95 -20.35 5.98
C TYR A 224 11.66 -19.59 4.69
N PHE A 225 12.58 -18.74 4.24
CA PHE A 225 12.44 -18.00 3.00
C PHE A 225 12.10 -18.89 1.80
N ARG A 226 12.81 -20.02 1.64
CA ARG A 226 12.52 -21.00 0.56
C ARG A 226 11.12 -21.60 0.63
N LYS A 227 10.62 -21.88 1.84
CA LYS A 227 9.23 -22.34 2.02
C LYS A 227 8.23 -21.27 1.67
N LEU A 228 8.47 -20.01 2.11
CA LEU A 228 7.63 -18.87 1.81
C LEU A 228 7.56 -18.59 0.30
N VAL A 229 8.69 -18.64 -0.41
CA VAL A 229 8.73 -18.52 -1.89
C VAL A 229 7.83 -19.59 -2.56
N SER A 230 7.89 -20.83 -2.07
CA SER A 230 7.03 -21.90 -2.60
C SER A 230 5.55 -21.63 -2.34
N LEU A 231 5.23 -20.99 -1.21
CA LEU A 231 3.87 -20.62 -0.83
C LEU A 231 3.37 -19.43 -1.68
N LEU A 232 4.20 -18.40 -1.88
CA LEU A 232 3.91 -17.26 -2.77
C LEU A 232 3.56 -17.72 -4.19
N LYS A 233 4.33 -18.67 -4.72
CA LYS A 233 4.06 -19.25 -6.05
C LYS A 233 2.73 -20.01 -6.10
N LYS A 234 2.38 -20.75 -5.07
CA LYS A 234 1.08 -21.46 -4.98
C LYS A 234 -0.08 -20.48 -4.87
N ALA A 235 0.08 -19.41 -4.10
CA ALA A 235 -0.90 -18.34 -3.94
C ALA A 235 -0.95 -17.40 -5.16
N GLN A 236 0.05 -17.46 -6.06
CA GLN A 236 0.23 -16.52 -7.18
C GLN A 236 0.23 -15.04 -6.71
N ILE A 237 0.92 -14.79 -5.58
CA ILE A 237 1.08 -13.46 -5.01
C ILE A 237 2.37 -12.84 -5.53
N GLY A 238 2.28 -11.63 -6.11
CA GLY A 238 3.42 -10.77 -6.40
C GLY A 238 3.76 -9.87 -5.21
N VAL A 239 5.00 -9.38 -5.20
CA VAL A 239 5.51 -8.47 -4.16
C VAL A 239 5.76 -7.10 -4.75
N VAL A 240 5.44 -6.05 -4.02
CA VAL A 240 5.84 -4.67 -4.33
C VAL A 240 6.86 -4.24 -3.29
N SER A 241 8.01 -3.75 -3.75
CA SER A 241 9.09 -3.25 -2.90
C SER A 241 9.22 -1.75 -3.05
N ASP A 242 9.40 -1.05 -1.94
CA ASP A 242 9.53 0.40 -1.84
C ASP A 242 10.93 0.74 -1.29
N PRO A 243 11.97 0.76 -2.14
CA PRO A 243 13.37 0.70 -1.70
C PRO A 243 13.90 2.01 -1.08
N HIS A 244 13.14 3.10 -1.10
CA HIS A 244 13.58 4.37 -0.51
C HIS A 244 13.14 4.56 0.96
N THR A 245 12.23 3.70 1.46
CA THR A 245 11.60 3.88 2.78
C THR A 245 12.31 3.15 3.93
N GLY A 246 13.60 2.88 3.82
CA GLY A 246 14.39 2.31 4.90
C GLY A 246 15.49 1.35 4.43
N PRO A 247 16.27 0.78 5.36
CA PRO A 247 17.41 -0.07 5.02
C PRO A 247 17.04 -1.53 4.72
N LEU A 248 15.84 -1.98 5.11
CA LEU A 248 15.37 -3.35 4.88
C LEU A 248 14.40 -3.39 3.70
N HIS A 249 14.55 -4.40 2.84
CA HIS A 249 13.72 -4.58 1.65
C HIS A 249 13.34 -6.04 1.46
N ALA A 250 12.27 -6.29 0.69
CA ALA A 250 12.02 -7.61 0.15
C ALA A 250 13.26 -8.13 -0.61
N ARG A 251 13.51 -9.43 -0.55
CA ARG A 251 14.64 -10.08 -1.27
C ARG A 251 14.36 -10.15 -2.77
N VAL A 252 14.28 -8.96 -3.41
CA VAL A 252 13.84 -8.76 -4.81
C VAL A 252 14.57 -9.69 -5.77
N LYS A 253 15.91 -9.76 -5.70
CA LYS A 253 16.72 -10.58 -6.62
C LYS A 253 16.41 -12.08 -6.48
N ASP A 254 16.18 -12.55 -5.28
CA ASP A 254 15.89 -13.97 -5.02
C ASP A 254 14.46 -14.32 -5.42
N LEU A 255 13.50 -13.42 -5.19
CA LEU A 255 12.11 -13.55 -5.64
C LEU A 255 12.03 -13.64 -7.16
N LEU A 256 12.68 -12.73 -7.88
CA LEU A 256 12.72 -12.73 -9.36
C LEU A 256 13.37 -14.01 -9.91
N LYS A 257 14.50 -14.46 -9.33
CA LYS A 257 15.13 -15.74 -9.70
C LYS A 257 14.24 -16.93 -9.49
N ALA A 258 13.39 -16.90 -8.46
CA ALA A 258 12.42 -17.94 -8.16
C ALA A 258 11.16 -17.88 -9.02
N GLY A 259 10.99 -16.81 -9.83
CA GLY A 259 9.82 -16.61 -10.69
C GLY A 259 8.61 -16.03 -9.95
N VAL A 260 8.82 -15.36 -8.81
CA VAL A 260 7.79 -14.55 -8.14
C VAL A 260 7.82 -13.15 -8.77
N PRO A 261 6.68 -12.61 -9.25
CA PRO A 261 6.62 -11.26 -9.78
C PRO A 261 6.96 -10.21 -8.71
N VAL A 262 7.79 -9.23 -9.09
CA VAL A 262 8.10 -8.09 -8.23
C VAL A 262 7.89 -6.79 -9.00
N ALA A 263 7.20 -5.85 -8.38
CA ALA A 263 7.07 -4.47 -8.85
C ALA A 263 7.74 -3.50 -7.87
N LEU A 264 7.90 -2.26 -8.29
CA LEU A 264 8.37 -1.16 -7.44
C LEU A 264 7.21 -0.23 -7.11
N GLY A 265 7.29 0.37 -5.93
CA GLY A 265 6.41 1.42 -5.45
C GLY A 265 7.20 2.65 -4.99
N GLN A 266 6.49 3.75 -4.83
CA GLN A 266 7.01 5.01 -4.32
C GLN A 266 6.81 5.12 -2.80
N ASP A 267 5.75 4.52 -2.28
CA ASP A 267 5.24 4.60 -0.92
C ASP A 267 4.69 5.99 -0.57
N ASP A 268 5.54 6.98 -0.43
CA ASP A 268 5.16 8.33 -0.03
C ASP A 268 5.71 9.43 -0.95
N ILE A 269 5.15 10.64 -0.82
CA ILE A 269 5.68 11.89 -1.38
C ILE A 269 5.50 12.97 -0.31
N ALA A 270 6.56 13.25 0.46
CA ALA A 270 6.56 14.27 1.50
C ALA A 270 5.35 14.13 2.45
N ASP A 271 5.03 12.92 2.88
CA ASP A 271 3.95 12.69 3.81
C ASP A 271 4.44 12.71 5.27
N ALA A 272 3.52 12.89 6.22
CA ALA A 272 3.83 13.08 7.63
C ALA A 272 4.08 11.75 8.38
N TYR A 273 4.01 10.61 7.70
CA TYR A 273 4.12 9.27 8.31
C TYR A 273 5.55 8.70 8.27
N TYR A 274 6.42 9.32 7.43
CA TYR A 274 7.80 8.84 7.23
C TYR A 274 8.81 9.97 7.31
#